data_7977f0e5844ae0b4f60db7577e4022df
#
_entry.id   7977f0e5844ae0b4f60db7577e4022df
#
_cell.length_a   1.000
_cell.length_b   1.000
_cell.length_c   1.000
_cell.angle_alpha   90.00
_cell.angle_beta   90.00
_cell.angle_gamma   90.00
#
_symmetry.space_group_name_H-M   'P 1'
#
loop_
_entity.id
_entity.type
_entity.pdbx_description
1 polymer ?
#
loop_
_entity_poly.entity_id
_entity_poly.type
_entity_poly.pdbx_seq_one_letter_code
_entity_poly.pdbx_strand_id
1 'polypeptide(L)'
;MKLVPTKLLGALALGALSLATIGTAHAVNISGAGATFPYPIYSKWAEAYKTNTGVGMNYQPIGSGGGIKQIEAKTVDFGATDAPMKGADLDAAGLTQFPMVIGGIVPVVNIPGVAPGQLKLTGPILADIYLGNLTDWNDPEIAAVNPGLKLPDLAIAPIYRSDASGTTYNFTYYLGAVKPAWKDTVGVNKSVDFPVGLGGKGNDGVAAFTSRTAGAIGYVEYAYALQNNLPYALMQNKDGNFVSPNTANFQAAAAGADWSSVPGFGVILANQAGPNTWPMTAATFILMYKKQDKPDVAKAALSFFDYALTQGQPAALNLDYVPLPTALVKQIEASWSVIAGPDGSPIWK
;
A
#
# COMPACT_ATOMS: atom_id res chain seq x y z
N MET A 1 -76.31 -68.96 -0.70
CA MET A 1 -75.13 -68.53 0.06
C MET A 1 -74.57 -67.27 -0.62
N LYS A 2 -74.84 -66.07 -0.08
CA LYS A 2 -74.49 -64.80 -0.72
C LYS A 2 -73.25 -64.21 -0.08
N LEU A 3 -72.26 -63.96 -0.88
CA LEU A 3 -71.01 -63.28 -0.46
C LEU A 3 -71.19 -61.74 -0.62
N VAL A 4 -70.90 -61.01 0.46
CA VAL A 4 -70.89 -59.54 0.50
C VAL A 4 -69.43 -59.08 0.29
N PRO A 5 -69.15 -58.12 -0.57
CA PRO A 5 -67.82 -57.53 -0.70
C PRO A 5 -67.64 -56.33 0.23
N THR A 6 -66.60 -56.37 1.04
CA THR A 6 -66.16 -55.28 1.91
C THR A 6 -65.37 -54.23 1.10
N LYS A 7 -65.81 -52.96 1.16
CA LYS A 7 -65.10 -51.83 0.55
C LYS A 7 -64.04 -51.31 1.52
N LEU A 8 -62.77 -51.37 1.09
CA LEU A 8 -61.64 -50.68 1.74
C LEU A 8 -61.57 -49.24 1.21
N LEU A 9 -61.78 -48.24 2.03
CA LEU A 9 -61.43 -46.85 1.77
C LEU A 9 -59.92 -46.66 2.08
N GLY A 10 -59.13 -46.45 1.04
CA GLY A 10 -57.75 -45.98 1.18
C GLY A 10 -57.68 -44.44 1.22
N ALA A 11 -57.31 -43.90 2.35
CA ALA A 11 -57.00 -42.45 2.47
C ALA A 11 -55.55 -42.20 1.95
N LEU A 12 -55.47 -41.51 0.81
CA LEU A 12 -54.20 -40.96 0.33
C LEU A 12 -53.83 -39.70 1.13
N ALA A 13 -52.85 -39.78 2.00
CA ALA A 13 -52.23 -38.61 2.63
C ALA A 13 -51.19 -38.05 1.66
N LEU A 14 -51.51 -36.97 0.98
CA LEU A 14 -50.49 -36.16 0.25
C LEU A 14 -49.64 -35.42 1.26
N GLY A 15 -48.42 -35.94 1.57
CA GLY A 15 -47.39 -35.22 2.28
C GLY A 15 -46.75 -34.18 1.35
N ALA A 16 -47.06 -32.90 1.55
CA ALA A 16 -46.34 -31.80 0.89
C ALA A 16 -44.91 -31.73 1.43
N LEU A 17 -43.96 -32.26 0.70
CA LEU A 17 -42.52 -32.07 0.95
C LEU A 17 -42.19 -30.61 0.55
N SER A 18 -42.13 -29.72 1.54
CA SER A 18 -41.56 -28.38 1.37
C SER A 18 -40.06 -28.51 1.12
N LEU A 19 -39.60 -28.51 -0.12
CA LEU A 19 -38.19 -28.30 -0.45
C LEU A 19 -37.84 -26.88 -0.01
N ALA A 20 -37.25 -26.76 1.17
CA ALA A 20 -36.52 -25.56 1.54
C ALA A 20 -35.33 -25.47 0.55
N THR A 21 -35.45 -24.59 -0.44
CA THR A 21 -34.29 -24.17 -1.23
C THR A 21 -33.33 -23.45 -0.29
N ILE A 22 -32.34 -24.17 0.20
CA ILE A 22 -31.16 -23.56 0.83
C ILE A 22 -30.48 -22.81 -0.33
N GLY A 23 -30.82 -21.52 -0.45
CA GLY A 23 -30.09 -20.63 -1.31
C GLY A 23 -28.64 -20.64 -0.85
N THR A 24 -27.76 -21.22 -1.66
CA THR A 24 -26.32 -21.05 -1.48
C THR A 24 -26.07 -19.54 -1.60
N ALA A 25 -25.94 -18.86 -0.47
CA ALA A 25 -25.40 -17.52 -0.46
C ALA A 25 -23.99 -17.61 -1.08
N HIS A 26 -23.88 -17.23 -2.36
CA HIS A 26 -22.58 -17.06 -2.98
C HIS A 26 -21.87 -16.00 -2.15
N ALA A 27 -20.78 -16.40 -1.48
CA ALA A 27 -19.93 -15.44 -0.79
C ALA A 27 -19.51 -14.38 -1.80
N VAL A 28 -19.82 -13.11 -1.52
CA VAL A 28 -19.45 -11.98 -2.35
C VAL A 28 -17.93 -11.90 -2.33
N ASN A 29 -17.29 -12.03 -3.49
CA ASN A 29 -15.86 -11.83 -3.61
C ASN A 29 -15.58 -10.38 -4.01
N ILE A 30 -14.59 -9.77 -3.34
CA ILE A 30 -14.15 -8.40 -3.57
C ILE A 30 -12.91 -8.46 -4.47
N SER A 31 -12.85 -7.62 -5.50
CA SER A 31 -11.71 -7.48 -6.38
C SER A 31 -11.06 -6.11 -6.24
N GLY A 32 -9.73 -6.08 -6.14
CA GLY A 32 -8.96 -4.85 -6.08
C GLY A 32 -7.66 -4.95 -6.84
N ALA A 33 -7.11 -3.79 -7.22
CA ALA A 33 -5.81 -3.73 -7.86
C ALA A 33 -5.08 -2.42 -7.53
N GLY A 34 -3.75 -2.45 -7.56
CA GLY A 34 -3.00 -1.22 -7.41
C GLY A 34 -1.63 -1.39 -6.75
N ALA A 35 -1.34 -0.50 -5.81
CA ALA A 35 -0.06 -0.37 -5.16
C ALA A 35 0.51 -1.70 -4.63
N THR A 36 1.80 -1.94 -4.86
CA THR A 36 2.51 -3.08 -4.25
C THR A 36 2.95 -2.79 -2.82
N PHE A 37 3.01 -1.53 -2.43
CA PHE A 37 3.39 -1.08 -1.10
C PHE A 37 2.59 -1.77 0.02
N PRO A 38 1.24 -1.81 0.01
CA PRO A 38 0.45 -2.45 1.07
C PRO A 38 0.24 -3.96 0.86
N TYR A 39 0.75 -4.56 -0.22
CA TYR A 39 0.41 -5.95 -0.57
C TYR A 39 0.70 -6.97 0.54
N PRO A 40 1.84 -6.91 1.27
CA PRO A 40 2.10 -7.83 2.37
C PRO A 40 0.99 -7.83 3.43
N ILE A 41 0.54 -6.65 3.85
CA ILE A 41 -0.53 -6.55 4.85
C ILE A 41 -1.92 -6.81 4.27
N TYR A 42 -2.20 -6.40 3.03
CA TYR A 42 -3.48 -6.69 2.38
C TYR A 42 -3.71 -8.20 2.23
N SER A 43 -2.66 -8.96 1.92
CA SER A 43 -2.73 -10.42 1.86
C SER A 43 -3.06 -11.04 3.23
N LYS A 44 -2.48 -10.53 4.31
CA LYS A 44 -2.76 -10.99 5.67
C LYS A 44 -4.18 -10.67 6.12
N TRP A 45 -4.64 -9.45 5.85
CA TRP A 45 -6.01 -9.06 6.14
C TRP A 45 -7.02 -9.89 5.34
N ALA A 46 -6.77 -10.13 4.03
CA ALA A 46 -7.64 -10.95 3.19
C ALA A 46 -7.75 -12.39 3.69
N GLU A 47 -6.63 -13.01 4.08
CA GLU A 47 -6.59 -14.37 4.64
C GLU A 47 -7.42 -14.46 5.94
N ALA A 48 -7.18 -13.56 6.87
CA ALA A 48 -7.87 -13.53 8.15
C ALA A 48 -9.37 -13.21 8.00
N TYR A 49 -9.71 -12.23 7.15
CA TYR A 49 -11.09 -11.85 6.90
C TYR A 49 -11.89 -12.99 6.25
N LYS A 50 -11.29 -13.66 5.26
CA LYS A 50 -11.91 -14.84 4.62
C LYS A 50 -12.16 -15.96 5.63
N THR A 51 -11.22 -16.22 6.54
CA THR A 51 -11.38 -17.23 7.58
C THR A 51 -12.54 -16.91 8.50
N ASN A 52 -12.72 -15.63 8.87
CA ASN A 52 -13.73 -15.20 9.82
C ASN A 52 -15.13 -15.03 9.20
N THR A 53 -15.23 -14.68 7.90
CA THR A 53 -16.49 -14.26 7.27
C THR A 53 -16.89 -15.09 6.05
N GLY A 54 -15.95 -15.86 5.47
CA GLY A 54 -16.14 -16.54 4.19
C GLY A 54 -16.00 -15.62 2.97
N VAL A 55 -15.89 -14.30 3.14
CA VAL A 55 -15.74 -13.32 2.05
C VAL A 55 -14.31 -13.29 1.58
N GLY A 56 -14.07 -13.58 0.29
CA GLY A 56 -12.76 -13.50 -0.34
C GLY A 56 -12.45 -12.09 -0.85
N MET A 57 -11.19 -11.67 -0.71
CA MET A 57 -10.67 -10.47 -1.37
C MET A 57 -9.50 -10.87 -2.27
N ASN A 58 -9.63 -10.60 -3.56
CA ASN A 58 -8.58 -10.80 -4.57
C ASN A 58 -7.95 -9.47 -4.92
N TYR A 59 -6.68 -9.29 -4.54
CA TYR A 59 -5.93 -8.07 -4.82
C TYR A 59 -4.77 -8.32 -5.78
N GLN A 60 -4.67 -7.49 -6.81
CA GLN A 60 -3.60 -7.56 -7.82
C GLN A 60 -2.58 -6.43 -7.59
N PRO A 61 -1.36 -6.73 -7.12
CA PRO A 61 -0.32 -5.73 -6.87
C PRO A 61 0.40 -5.35 -8.18
N ILE A 62 -0.21 -4.45 -8.96
CA ILE A 62 0.25 -4.05 -10.31
C ILE A 62 0.81 -2.63 -10.38
N GLY A 63 1.00 -1.99 -9.22
CA GLY A 63 1.42 -0.60 -9.09
C GLY A 63 0.26 0.39 -9.05
N SER A 64 0.47 1.54 -8.40
CA SER A 64 -0.55 2.57 -8.17
C SER A 64 -1.21 3.06 -9.46
N GLY A 65 -0.41 3.31 -10.50
CA GLY A 65 -0.95 3.73 -11.80
C GLY A 65 -1.82 2.65 -12.46
N GLY A 66 -1.48 1.38 -12.29
CA GLY A 66 -2.30 0.25 -12.74
C GLY A 66 -3.63 0.20 -11.99
N GLY A 67 -3.60 0.39 -10.66
CA GLY A 67 -4.80 0.43 -9.83
C GLY A 67 -5.76 1.57 -10.19
N ILE A 68 -5.23 2.78 -10.38
CA ILE A 68 -6.02 3.94 -10.84
C ILE A 68 -6.69 3.62 -12.18
N LYS A 69 -5.94 3.11 -13.17
CA LYS A 69 -6.49 2.76 -14.47
C LYS A 69 -7.58 1.68 -14.39
N GLN A 70 -7.41 0.67 -13.53
CA GLN A 70 -8.41 -0.40 -13.41
C GLN A 70 -9.68 0.06 -12.71
N ILE A 71 -9.59 0.90 -11.66
CA ILE A 71 -10.81 1.44 -11.05
C ILE A 71 -11.53 2.40 -12.00
N GLU A 72 -10.84 3.27 -12.71
CA GLU A 72 -11.44 4.15 -13.72
C GLU A 72 -12.11 3.36 -14.87
N ALA A 73 -11.54 2.22 -15.26
CA ALA A 73 -12.13 1.31 -16.24
C ALA A 73 -13.22 0.41 -15.66
N LYS A 74 -13.56 0.51 -14.37
CA LYS A 74 -14.55 -0.33 -13.65
C LYS A 74 -14.30 -1.84 -13.76
N THR A 75 -13.03 -2.25 -13.86
CA THR A 75 -12.63 -3.67 -13.93
C THR A 75 -12.37 -4.29 -12.55
N VAL A 76 -12.32 -3.48 -11.51
CA VAL A 76 -12.19 -3.86 -10.10
C VAL A 76 -13.18 -3.08 -9.24
N ASP A 77 -13.46 -3.59 -8.04
CA ASP A 77 -14.38 -2.96 -7.09
C ASP A 77 -13.71 -1.84 -6.30
N PHE A 78 -12.37 -1.89 -6.15
CA PHE A 78 -11.56 -0.81 -5.59
C PHE A 78 -10.18 -0.72 -6.24
N GLY A 79 -9.63 0.49 -6.29
CA GLY A 79 -8.23 0.75 -6.62
C GLY A 79 -7.40 1.01 -5.38
N ALA A 80 -6.07 0.85 -5.45
CA ALA A 80 -5.17 1.26 -4.39
C ALA A 80 -3.96 2.03 -4.93
N THR A 81 -3.58 3.11 -4.21
CA THR A 81 -2.48 3.99 -4.61
C THR A 81 -1.75 4.57 -3.39
N ASP A 82 -0.41 4.67 -3.45
CA ASP A 82 0.38 5.40 -2.45
C ASP A 82 0.70 6.83 -2.90
N ALA A 83 0.24 7.20 -4.10
CA ALA A 83 0.24 8.58 -4.58
C ALA A 83 -1.20 9.09 -4.56
N PRO A 84 -1.63 9.86 -3.55
CA PRO A 84 -3.01 10.29 -3.44
C PRO A 84 -3.42 11.10 -4.68
N MET A 85 -4.63 10.85 -5.16
CA MET A 85 -5.23 11.64 -6.23
C MET A 85 -5.65 13.01 -5.68
N LYS A 86 -5.53 14.03 -6.51
CA LYS A 86 -6.02 15.36 -6.16
C LYS A 86 -7.55 15.38 -6.12
N GLY A 87 -8.13 16.24 -5.29
CA GLY A 87 -9.58 16.35 -5.18
C GLY A 87 -10.30 16.57 -6.52
N ALA A 88 -9.76 17.43 -7.38
CA ALA A 88 -10.33 17.67 -8.71
C ALA A 88 -10.30 16.41 -9.61
N ASP A 89 -9.26 15.59 -9.52
CA ASP A 89 -9.14 14.35 -10.28
C ASP A 89 -10.11 13.29 -9.74
N LEU A 90 -10.29 13.22 -8.40
CA LEU A 90 -11.28 12.34 -7.76
C LEU A 90 -12.70 12.71 -8.20
N ASP A 91 -13.04 14.00 -8.21
CA ASP A 91 -14.36 14.47 -8.61
C ASP A 91 -14.63 14.21 -10.08
N ALA A 92 -13.66 14.47 -10.96
CA ALA A 92 -13.76 14.20 -12.39
C ALA A 92 -13.98 12.71 -12.69
N ALA A 93 -13.35 11.82 -11.91
CA ALA A 93 -13.50 10.38 -12.03
C ALA A 93 -14.73 9.81 -11.29
N GLY A 94 -15.43 10.62 -10.47
CA GLY A 94 -16.53 10.17 -9.62
C GLY A 94 -16.08 9.27 -8.48
N LEU A 95 -14.81 9.40 -8.07
CA LEU A 95 -14.19 8.57 -7.04
C LEU A 95 -14.15 9.30 -5.69
N THR A 96 -14.10 8.51 -4.63
CA THR A 96 -13.66 8.93 -3.29
C THR A 96 -12.40 8.18 -2.91
N GLN A 97 -11.63 8.74 -1.98
CA GLN A 97 -10.35 8.22 -1.52
C GLN A 97 -10.26 8.27 0.00
N PHE A 98 -9.63 7.26 0.59
CA PHE A 98 -9.31 7.24 2.02
C PHE A 98 -8.05 6.41 2.31
N PRO A 99 -7.25 6.76 3.35
CA PRO A 99 -6.05 6.02 3.71
C PRO A 99 -6.39 4.71 4.45
N MET A 100 -5.45 3.73 4.38
CA MET A 100 -5.60 2.44 5.03
C MET A 100 -4.50 2.14 6.05
N VAL A 101 -3.25 2.41 5.69
CA VAL A 101 -2.10 2.07 6.53
C VAL A 101 -0.92 2.95 6.13
N ILE A 102 0.00 3.16 7.06
CA ILE A 102 1.24 3.91 6.85
C ILE A 102 2.42 2.95 6.90
N GLY A 103 3.45 3.22 6.11
CA GLY A 103 4.69 2.46 6.10
C GLY A 103 5.88 3.34 5.71
N GLY A 104 7.07 2.75 5.72
CA GLY A 104 8.31 3.42 5.33
C GLY A 104 8.84 2.93 4.00
N ILE A 105 9.29 3.85 3.16
CA ILE A 105 10.10 3.55 1.98
C ILE A 105 11.55 3.56 2.42
N VAL A 106 12.27 2.47 2.18
CA VAL A 106 13.63 2.32 2.70
C VAL A 106 14.62 2.05 1.56
N PRO A 107 15.78 2.73 1.57
CA PRO A 107 16.87 2.34 0.70
C PRO A 107 17.42 0.99 1.15
N VAL A 108 17.44 0.03 0.24
CA VAL A 108 18.01 -1.32 0.45
C VAL A 108 19.25 -1.48 -0.42
N VAL A 109 20.25 -2.19 0.10
CA VAL A 109 21.55 -2.31 -0.57
C VAL A 109 22.04 -3.74 -0.61
N ASN A 110 22.93 -4.02 -1.57
CA ASN A 110 23.68 -5.27 -1.65
C ASN A 110 25.19 -4.96 -1.73
N ILE A 111 25.76 -4.60 -0.60
CA ILE A 111 27.18 -4.26 -0.48
C ILE A 111 27.86 -5.33 0.37
N PRO A 112 28.91 -6.02 -0.12
CA PRO A 112 29.62 -7.00 0.66
C PRO A 112 30.13 -6.45 2.01
N GLY A 113 29.80 -7.14 3.10
CA GLY A 113 30.22 -6.77 4.44
C GLY A 113 29.38 -5.68 5.12
N VAL A 114 28.31 -5.19 4.49
CA VAL A 114 27.38 -4.21 5.08
C VAL A 114 26.13 -4.92 5.58
N ALA A 115 25.89 -4.83 6.89
CA ALA A 115 24.70 -5.39 7.53
C ALA A 115 23.54 -4.35 7.59
N PRO A 116 22.29 -4.79 7.88
CA PRO A 116 21.16 -3.87 8.06
C PRO A 116 21.46 -2.77 9.07
N GLY A 117 21.17 -1.52 8.71
CA GLY A 117 21.33 -0.35 9.57
C GLY A 117 22.79 0.12 9.80
N GLN A 118 23.76 -0.44 9.09
CA GLN A 118 25.16 0.03 9.20
C GLN A 118 25.46 1.21 8.27
N LEU A 119 24.90 1.18 7.03
CA LEU A 119 25.10 2.27 6.07
C LEU A 119 24.26 3.47 6.47
N LYS A 120 24.85 4.66 6.44
CA LYS A 120 24.19 5.95 6.63
C LYS A 120 24.14 6.69 5.29
N LEU A 121 22.97 7.23 4.94
CA LEU A 121 22.82 8.07 3.77
C LEU A 121 22.11 9.37 4.15
N THR A 122 22.53 10.47 3.53
CA THR A 122 21.78 11.72 3.56
C THR A 122 20.85 11.79 2.34
N GLY A 123 19.84 12.66 2.40
CA GLY A 123 18.95 12.87 1.24
C GLY A 123 19.71 13.33 -0.01
N PRO A 124 20.61 14.34 0.07
CA PRO A 124 21.43 14.75 -1.05
C PRO A 124 22.29 13.62 -1.65
N ILE A 125 22.97 12.82 -0.84
CA ILE A 125 23.75 11.65 -1.32
C ILE A 125 22.86 10.66 -2.05
N LEU A 126 21.70 10.32 -1.49
CA LEU A 126 20.75 9.42 -2.13
C LEU A 126 20.28 9.97 -3.49
N ALA A 127 20.00 11.27 -3.58
CA ALA A 127 19.63 11.92 -4.82
C ALA A 127 20.78 11.89 -5.85
N ASP A 128 22.02 12.18 -5.44
CA ASP A 128 23.19 12.17 -6.31
C ASP A 128 23.52 10.76 -6.85
N ILE A 129 23.27 9.72 -6.07
CA ILE A 129 23.35 8.33 -6.56
C ILE A 129 22.36 8.09 -7.72
N TYR A 130 21.08 8.46 -7.55
CA TYR A 130 20.07 8.25 -8.59
C TYR A 130 20.15 9.26 -9.74
N LEU A 131 20.87 10.39 -9.57
CA LEU A 131 21.26 11.30 -10.65
C LEU A 131 22.48 10.79 -11.44
N GLY A 132 23.23 9.80 -10.92
CA GLY A 132 24.46 9.30 -11.51
C GLY A 132 25.67 10.18 -11.22
N ASN A 133 25.58 11.09 -10.24
CA ASN A 133 26.70 11.94 -9.82
C ASN A 133 27.67 11.19 -8.88
N LEU A 134 27.17 10.22 -8.11
CA LEU A 134 27.95 9.33 -7.26
C LEU A 134 27.83 7.91 -7.83
N THR A 135 28.97 7.35 -8.23
CA THR A 135 29.04 6.09 -9.01
C THR A 135 29.66 4.94 -8.24
N ASP A 136 30.36 5.21 -7.14
CA ASP A 136 31.13 4.21 -6.39
C ASP A 136 30.88 4.30 -4.90
N TRP A 137 30.81 3.13 -4.22
CA TRP A 137 30.49 3.09 -2.78
C TRP A 137 31.58 3.69 -1.89
N ASN A 138 32.83 3.64 -2.31
CA ASN A 138 33.97 4.26 -1.58
C ASN A 138 34.15 5.75 -1.86
N ASP A 139 33.19 6.40 -2.53
CA ASP A 139 33.21 7.84 -2.76
C ASP A 139 33.42 8.62 -1.46
N PRO A 140 34.30 9.64 -1.42
CA PRO A 140 34.59 10.43 -0.23
C PRO A 140 33.35 11.05 0.43
N GLU A 141 32.31 11.45 -0.34
CA GLU A 141 31.08 12.00 0.25
C GLU A 141 30.29 10.94 1.02
N ILE A 142 30.23 9.69 0.51
CA ILE A 142 29.60 8.58 1.19
C ILE A 142 30.44 8.17 2.42
N ALA A 143 31.74 8.08 2.26
CA ALA A 143 32.67 7.71 3.34
C ALA A 143 32.62 8.71 4.49
N ALA A 144 32.48 10.00 4.24
CA ALA A 144 32.45 11.06 5.24
C ALA A 144 31.29 10.91 6.24
N VAL A 145 30.12 10.40 5.80
CA VAL A 145 28.96 10.16 6.67
C VAL A 145 28.96 8.76 7.29
N ASN A 146 29.93 7.91 6.93
CA ASN A 146 30.11 6.53 7.40
C ASN A 146 31.46 6.27 8.08
N PRO A 147 31.89 7.08 9.07
CA PRO A 147 33.18 6.88 9.71
C PRO A 147 33.26 5.49 10.34
N GLY A 148 34.31 4.74 10.00
CA GLY A 148 34.54 3.38 10.49
C GLY A 148 33.90 2.25 9.70
N LEU A 149 32.99 2.54 8.76
CA LEU A 149 32.47 1.55 7.82
C LEU A 149 33.43 1.45 6.61
N LYS A 150 33.98 0.27 6.37
CA LYS A 150 34.83 0.03 5.20
C LYS A 150 33.94 -0.22 3.99
N LEU A 151 33.73 0.81 3.19
CA LEU A 151 33.03 0.69 1.93
C LEU A 151 33.99 0.19 0.83
N PRO A 152 33.58 -0.82 0.02
CA PRO A 152 34.45 -1.36 -1.04
C PRO A 152 34.57 -0.40 -2.22
N ASP A 153 35.65 -0.57 -2.99
CA ASP A 153 35.75 -0.05 -4.35
C ASP A 153 34.84 -0.87 -5.25
N LEU A 154 33.60 -0.44 -5.35
CA LEU A 154 32.52 -1.16 -6.04
C LEU A 154 31.52 -0.15 -6.60
N ALA A 155 31.24 -0.31 -7.90
CA ALA A 155 30.28 0.54 -8.59
C ALA A 155 28.88 0.45 -7.99
N ILE A 156 28.19 1.58 -7.87
CA ILE A 156 26.81 1.66 -7.43
C ILE A 156 25.88 1.29 -8.60
N ALA A 157 24.96 0.37 -8.38
CA ALA A 157 23.94 -0.02 -9.34
C ALA A 157 22.54 0.39 -8.84
N PRO A 158 22.01 1.57 -9.21
CA PRO A 158 20.68 1.99 -8.81
C PRO A 158 19.58 1.10 -9.42
N ILE A 159 18.63 0.68 -8.58
CA ILE A 159 17.44 -0.07 -9.00
C ILE A 159 16.21 0.77 -8.72
N TYR A 160 15.39 1.00 -9.74
CA TYR A 160 14.18 1.81 -9.65
C TYR A 160 12.94 1.04 -10.11
N ARG A 161 11.77 1.62 -9.97
CA ARG A 161 10.48 1.02 -10.38
C ARG A 161 10.23 1.23 -11.87
N SER A 162 10.02 0.13 -12.60
CA SER A 162 9.65 0.16 -14.02
C SER A 162 8.16 0.38 -14.29
N ASP A 163 7.31 0.27 -13.26
CA ASP A 163 5.87 0.49 -13.32
C ASP A 163 5.48 1.87 -12.74
N ALA A 164 4.28 2.35 -13.03
CA ALA A 164 3.75 3.58 -12.43
C ALA A 164 3.45 3.37 -10.95
N SER A 165 4.35 3.78 -10.07
CA SER A 165 4.46 3.41 -8.67
C SER A 165 4.20 4.57 -7.72
N GLY A 166 3.36 4.32 -6.69
CA GLY A 166 3.20 5.26 -5.58
C GLY A 166 4.43 5.31 -4.68
N THR A 167 5.15 4.19 -4.54
CA THR A 167 6.46 4.16 -3.85
C THR A 167 7.44 5.11 -4.55
N THR A 168 7.53 5.07 -5.89
CA THR A 168 8.33 6.01 -6.69
C THR A 168 7.85 7.45 -6.50
N TYR A 169 6.54 7.70 -6.46
CA TYR A 169 6.01 9.05 -6.24
C TYR A 169 6.53 9.65 -4.92
N ASN A 170 6.42 8.92 -3.81
CA ASN A 170 6.88 9.40 -2.50
C ASN A 170 8.42 9.48 -2.42
N PHE A 171 9.12 8.56 -3.05
CA PHE A 171 10.59 8.58 -3.18
C PHE A 171 11.06 9.81 -3.93
N THR A 172 10.51 10.07 -5.12
CA THR A 172 10.87 11.24 -5.94
C THR A 172 10.43 12.56 -5.32
N TYR A 173 9.30 12.55 -4.57
CA TYR A 173 8.89 13.69 -3.77
C TYR A 173 9.94 14.04 -2.71
N TYR A 174 10.42 13.02 -1.98
CA TYR A 174 11.49 13.22 -1.00
C TYR A 174 12.77 13.74 -1.65
N LEU A 175 13.24 13.11 -2.74
CA LEU A 175 14.45 13.55 -3.44
C LEU A 175 14.33 15.00 -3.95
N GLY A 176 13.18 15.38 -4.49
CA GLY A 176 12.90 16.75 -4.91
C GLY A 176 12.85 17.76 -3.76
N ALA A 177 12.49 17.32 -2.55
CA ALA A 177 12.46 18.16 -1.37
C ALA A 177 13.86 18.42 -0.78
N VAL A 178 14.82 17.49 -0.96
CA VAL A 178 16.17 17.56 -0.39
C VAL A 178 17.26 17.96 -1.39
N LYS A 179 16.98 17.85 -2.70
CA LYS A 179 17.91 18.19 -3.80
C LYS A 179 17.15 18.95 -4.89
N PRO A 180 17.24 20.29 -4.97
CA PRO A 180 16.54 21.06 -6.01
C PRO A 180 16.83 20.59 -7.43
N ALA A 181 18.07 20.21 -7.74
CA ALA A 181 18.46 19.67 -9.04
C ALA A 181 17.65 18.43 -9.46
N TRP A 182 17.25 17.57 -8.52
CA TRP A 182 16.35 16.45 -8.79
C TRP A 182 15.01 16.92 -9.35
N LYS A 183 14.41 17.91 -8.69
CA LYS A 183 13.12 18.45 -9.10
C LYS A 183 13.15 19.08 -10.49
N ASP A 184 14.26 19.74 -10.81
CA ASP A 184 14.43 20.46 -12.07
C ASP A 184 14.76 19.53 -13.26
N THR A 185 15.42 18.38 -13.00
CA THR A 185 15.90 17.49 -14.06
C THR A 185 15.05 16.22 -14.22
N VAL A 186 14.60 15.61 -13.12
CA VAL A 186 13.85 14.34 -13.11
C VAL A 186 12.38 14.55 -12.75
N GLY A 187 12.11 15.42 -11.77
CA GLY A 187 10.78 15.75 -11.31
C GLY A 187 10.23 14.76 -10.26
N VAL A 188 8.91 14.93 -9.99
CA VAL A 188 8.16 14.15 -8.99
C VAL A 188 6.93 13.53 -9.65
N ASN A 189 6.91 12.21 -9.80
CA ASN A 189 5.79 11.48 -10.38
C ASN A 189 5.81 10.00 -10.00
N LYS A 190 4.73 9.28 -10.34
CA LYS A 190 4.63 7.81 -10.28
C LYS A 190 5.55 7.11 -11.29
N SER A 191 5.88 7.77 -12.39
CA SER A 191 6.87 7.36 -13.39
C SER A 191 7.70 8.57 -13.76
N VAL A 192 9.01 8.42 -13.70
CA VAL A 192 10.00 9.43 -14.11
C VAL A 192 11.08 8.75 -14.94
N ASP A 193 11.80 9.53 -15.74
CA ASP A 193 12.95 9.05 -16.50
C ASP A 193 14.19 9.11 -15.60
N PHE A 194 14.50 7.98 -14.95
CA PHE A 194 15.72 7.88 -14.14
C PHE A 194 16.96 7.95 -15.03
N PRO A 195 17.94 8.84 -14.74
CA PRO A 195 19.13 8.99 -15.58
C PRO A 195 20.00 7.73 -15.65
N VAL A 196 20.01 6.94 -14.57
CA VAL A 196 20.85 5.75 -14.40
C VAL A 196 20.07 4.63 -13.72
N GLY A 197 20.54 3.40 -13.88
CA GLY A 197 20.02 2.24 -13.14
C GLY A 197 19.17 1.28 -13.98
N LEU A 198 18.54 0.31 -13.29
CA LEU A 198 17.72 -0.75 -13.88
C LEU A 198 16.31 -0.74 -13.26
N GLY A 199 15.31 -0.99 -14.11
CA GLY A 199 13.91 -1.02 -13.69
C GLY A 199 13.46 -2.38 -13.18
N GLY A 200 12.97 -2.45 -11.91
CA GLY A 200 12.28 -3.58 -11.33
C GLY A 200 10.76 -3.36 -11.24
N LYS A 201 9.96 -4.35 -11.62
CA LYS A 201 8.50 -4.25 -11.53
C LYS A 201 8.03 -4.55 -10.10
N GLY A 202 7.28 -3.63 -9.50
CA GLY A 202 6.79 -3.77 -8.12
C GLY A 202 7.89 -3.59 -7.07
N ASN A 203 7.51 -3.59 -5.79
CA ASN A 203 8.48 -3.65 -4.67
C ASN A 203 9.27 -4.98 -4.70
N ASP A 204 8.61 -6.07 -5.03
CA ASP A 204 9.20 -7.40 -5.19
C ASP A 204 10.28 -7.45 -6.27
N GLY A 205 10.04 -6.85 -7.45
CA GLY A 205 11.03 -6.77 -8.52
C GLY A 205 12.26 -5.94 -8.14
N VAL A 206 12.07 -4.80 -7.47
CA VAL A 206 13.19 -3.99 -6.95
C VAL A 206 13.96 -4.76 -5.89
N ALA A 207 13.29 -5.42 -4.93
CA ALA A 207 13.94 -6.26 -3.92
C ALA A 207 14.74 -7.39 -4.55
N ALA A 208 14.17 -8.09 -5.53
CA ALA A 208 14.83 -9.20 -6.22
C ALA A 208 16.07 -8.77 -7.03
N PHE A 209 16.01 -7.62 -7.72
CA PHE A 209 17.19 -7.12 -8.44
C PHE A 209 18.28 -6.63 -7.48
N THR A 210 17.89 -5.93 -6.41
CA THR A 210 18.85 -5.48 -5.39
C THR A 210 19.58 -6.67 -4.75
N SER A 211 18.86 -7.74 -4.37
CA SER A 211 19.47 -8.92 -3.75
C SER A 211 20.47 -9.66 -4.63
N ARG A 212 20.31 -9.60 -5.96
CA ARG A 212 21.12 -10.35 -6.93
C ARG A 212 22.26 -9.56 -7.56
N THR A 213 22.25 -8.22 -7.42
CA THR A 213 23.22 -7.33 -8.07
C THR A 213 24.19 -6.80 -7.02
N ALA A 214 25.45 -7.17 -7.10
CA ALA A 214 26.49 -6.62 -6.22
C ALA A 214 26.60 -5.11 -6.44
N GLY A 215 26.72 -4.33 -5.36
CA GLY A 215 26.75 -2.86 -5.40
C GLY A 215 25.38 -2.22 -5.61
N ALA A 216 24.29 -2.99 -5.67
CA ALA A 216 22.98 -2.40 -5.90
C ALA A 216 22.48 -1.57 -4.72
N ILE A 217 21.71 -0.53 -5.07
CA ILE A 217 20.82 0.22 -4.17
C ILE A 217 19.45 0.31 -4.80
N GLY A 218 18.40 -0.10 -4.06
CA GLY A 218 17.01 0.03 -4.45
C GLY A 218 16.21 0.76 -3.38
N TYR A 219 14.94 1.04 -3.65
CA TYR A 219 13.99 1.55 -2.66
C TYR A 219 12.72 0.70 -2.67
N VAL A 220 12.32 0.24 -1.49
CA VAL A 220 11.14 -0.61 -1.30
C VAL A 220 10.38 -0.22 -0.04
N GLU A 221 9.15 -0.66 0.08
CA GLU A 221 8.44 -0.61 1.36
C GLU A 221 9.13 -1.56 2.35
N TYR A 222 9.17 -1.18 3.64
CA TYR A 222 10.01 -1.80 4.68
C TYR A 222 9.76 -3.30 4.89
N ALA A 223 8.50 -3.76 4.82
CA ALA A 223 8.20 -5.19 4.93
C ALA A 223 8.91 -6.02 3.85
N TYR A 224 9.09 -5.48 2.64
CA TYR A 224 9.86 -6.17 1.59
C TYR A 224 11.35 -6.27 1.93
N ALA A 225 11.92 -5.25 2.55
CA ALA A 225 13.31 -5.32 3.02
C ALA A 225 13.50 -6.44 4.05
N LEU A 226 12.59 -6.53 5.03
CA LEU A 226 12.63 -7.54 6.07
C LEU A 226 12.38 -8.96 5.54
N GLN A 227 11.34 -9.14 4.72
CA GLN A 227 10.98 -10.45 4.15
C GLN A 227 12.06 -11.02 3.23
N ASN A 228 12.83 -10.16 2.57
CA ASN A 228 13.93 -10.58 1.69
C ASN A 228 15.30 -10.51 2.37
N ASN A 229 15.36 -10.22 3.68
CA ASN A 229 16.61 -10.07 4.44
C ASN A 229 17.60 -9.10 3.80
N LEU A 230 17.10 -8.01 3.20
CA LEU A 230 17.94 -7.01 2.56
C LEU A 230 18.54 -6.04 3.58
N PRO A 231 19.84 -5.77 3.53
CA PRO A 231 20.40 -4.65 4.27
C PRO A 231 19.77 -3.34 3.85
N TYR A 232 19.39 -2.52 4.81
CA TYR A 232 18.82 -1.19 4.61
C TYR A 232 19.70 -0.11 5.24
N ALA A 233 19.62 1.10 4.71
CA ALA A 233 20.37 2.23 5.21
C ALA A 233 19.63 2.98 6.34
N LEU A 234 20.38 3.61 7.24
CA LEU A 234 19.90 4.70 8.08
C LEU A 234 19.81 5.97 7.22
N MET A 235 18.76 6.75 7.39
CA MET A 235 18.60 8.01 6.68
C MET A 235 18.72 9.21 7.59
N GLN A 236 19.41 10.25 7.11
CA GLN A 236 19.37 11.53 7.80
C GLN A 236 18.02 12.19 7.58
N ASN A 237 17.33 12.51 8.66
CA ASN A 237 16.05 13.21 8.60
C ASN A 237 16.22 14.74 8.48
N LYS A 238 15.10 15.47 8.40
CA LYS A 238 15.09 16.91 8.23
C LYS A 238 15.76 17.68 9.36
N ASP A 239 15.77 17.10 10.59
CA ASP A 239 16.40 17.69 11.78
C ASP A 239 17.88 17.31 11.90
N GLY A 240 18.46 16.60 10.92
CA GLY A 240 19.88 16.23 10.87
C GLY A 240 20.25 14.93 11.59
N ASN A 241 19.28 14.21 12.15
CA ASN A 241 19.52 12.96 12.86
C ASN A 241 19.51 11.77 11.90
N PHE A 242 20.45 10.83 12.07
CA PHE A 242 20.36 9.53 11.40
C PHE A 242 19.39 8.62 12.16
N VAL A 243 18.33 8.20 11.48
CA VAL A 243 17.25 7.40 12.05
C VAL A 243 17.13 6.05 11.34
N SER A 244 16.64 5.05 12.08
CA SER A 244 16.34 3.72 11.53
C SER A 244 14.92 3.69 10.96
N PRO A 245 14.66 2.89 9.90
CA PRO A 245 13.30 2.55 9.53
C PRO A 245 12.72 1.63 10.62
N ASN A 246 11.65 2.06 11.24
CA ASN A 246 10.85 1.27 12.18
C ASN A 246 9.49 1.92 12.39
N THR A 247 8.56 1.16 12.95
CA THR A 247 7.17 1.59 13.20
C THR A 247 7.09 2.90 13.99
N ALA A 248 7.94 3.07 15.03
CA ALA A 248 7.92 4.28 15.86
C ALA A 248 8.32 5.54 15.06
N ASN A 249 9.32 5.43 14.19
CA ASN A 249 9.80 6.55 13.38
C ASN A 249 8.87 6.86 12.19
N PHE A 250 8.15 5.87 11.66
CA PHE A 250 7.06 6.08 10.70
C PHE A 250 5.87 6.77 11.38
N GLN A 251 5.51 6.33 12.59
CA GLN A 251 4.47 6.96 13.39
C GLN A 251 4.79 8.41 13.75
N ALA A 252 6.05 8.70 14.11
CA ALA A 252 6.51 10.06 14.39
C ALA A 252 6.32 10.98 13.18
N ALA A 253 6.60 10.52 11.96
CA ALA A 253 6.39 11.29 10.74
C ALA A 253 4.91 11.55 10.43
N ALA A 254 4.01 10.67 10.87
CA ALA A 254 2.57 10.81 10.66
C ALA A 254 1.85 11.61 11.77
N ALA A 255 2.48 11.78 12.94
CA ALA A 255 1.84 12.33 14.14
C ALA A 255 1.34 13.77 13.99
N GLY A 256 2.01 14.59 13.15
CA GLY A 256 1.64 15.98 12.89
C GLY A 256 0.76 16.18 11.65
N ALA A 257 0.32 15.12 10.98
CA ALA A 257 -0.41 15.22 9.72
C ALA A 257 -1.85 15.71 9.93
N ASP A 258 -2.22 16.80 9.27
CA ASP A 258 -3.61 17.27 9.22
C ASP A 258 -4.34 16.59 8.06
N TRP A 259 -4.88 15.41 8.33
CA TRP A 259 -5.58 14.60 7.35
C TRP A 259 -6.87 15.22 6.85
N SER A 260 -7.54 16.03 7.68
CA SER A 260 -8.84 16.61 7.37
C SER A 260 -8.74 17.82 6.42
N SER A 261 -7.57 18.46 6.34
CA SER A 261 -7.37 19.66 5.51
C SER A 261 -7.27 19.36 4.01
N VAL A 262 -7.06 18.10 3.64
CA VAL A 262 -6.83 17.69 2.24
C VAL A 262 -7.95 16.78 1.73
N PRO A 263 -8.57 17.06 0.56
CA PRO A 263 -9.57 16.20 -0.03
C PRO A 263 -9.10 14.75 -0.15
N GLY A 264 -9.96 13.79 0.25
CA GLY A 264 -9.61 12.37 0.24
C GLY A 264 -8.47 12.00 1.20
N PHE A 265 -8.22 12.82 2.22
CA PHE A 265 -7.13 12.65 3.19
C PHE A 265 -5.74 12.55 2.54
N GLY A 266 -5.54 13.19 1.39
CA GLY A 266 -4.37 13.02 0.51
C GLY A 266 -3.07 13.64 1.02
N VAL A 267 -2.72 13.45 2.29
CA VAL A 267 -1.52 14.01 2.92
C VAL A 267 -0.26 13.29 2.47
N ILE A 268 0.81 14.04 2.20
CA ILE A 268 2.14 13.51 1.94
C ILE A 268 2.97 13.56 3.22
N LEU A 269 3.44 12.40 3.67
CA LEU A 269 4.18 12.22 4.92
C LEU A 269 5.71 12.28 4.76
N ALA A 270 6.21 12.46 3.54
CA ALA A 270 7.63 12.54 3.29
C ALA A 270 8.24 13.85 3.81
N ASN A 271 9.48 13.78 4.30
CA ASN A 271 10.32 14.88 4.78
C ASN A 271 9.69 15.74 5.91
N GLN A 272 8.98 15.09 6.83
CA GLN A 272 8.43 15.75 8.01
C GLN A 272 9.53 16.13 9.00
N ALA A 273 9.35 17.25 9.72
CA ALA A 273 10.22 17.67 10.81
C ALA A 273 9.99 16.81 12.05
N GLY A 274 11.02 16.68 12.87
CA GLY A 274 11.01 15.95 14.14
C GLY A 274 12.25 15.06 14.33
N PRO A 275 12.76 14.95 15.54
CA PRO A 275 14.06 14.30 15.79
C PRO A 275 14.10 12.81 15.44
N ASN A 276 12.93 12.15 15.44
CA ASN A 276 12.80 10.72 15.19
C ASN A 276 11.98 10.39 13.92
N THR A 277 11.66 11.37 13.07
CA THR A 277 10.85 11.12 11.88
C THR A 277 11.64 10.38 10.81
N TRP A 278 11.05 9.27 10.28
CA TRP A 278 11.60 8.64 9.07
C TRP A 278 11.29 9.52 7.84
N PRO A 279 12.30 9.89 7.04
CA PRO A 279 12.10 10.91 6.00
C PRO A 279 11.29 10.47 4.80
N MET A 280 11.13 9.16 4.57
CA MET A 280 10.37 8.62 3.44
C MET A 280 9.17 7.79 3.93
N THR A 281 8.37 8.39 4.82
CA THR A 281 7.11 7.79 5.28
C THR A 281 6.01 8.07 4.26
N ALA A 282 5.14 7.09 4.03
CA ALA A 282 4.01 7.22 3.11
C ALA A 282 2.75 6.51 3.66
N ALA A 283 1.59 6.98 3.25
CA ALA A 283 0.32 6.27 3.42
C ALA A 283 -0.10 5.64 2.09
N THR A 284 -0.87 4.57 2.17
CA THR A 284 -1.57 3.98 1.02
C THR A 284 -3.05 4.30 1.10
N PHE A 285 -3.70 4.46 -0.04
CA PHE A 285 -5.09 4.92 -0.16
C PHE A 285 -5.91 3.96 -0.99
N ILE A 286 -7.18 3.81 -0.62
CA ILE A 286 -8.19 3.12 -1.41
C ILE A 286 -8.95 4.13 -2.25
N LEU A 287 -9.32 3.72 -3.46
CA LEU A 287 -10.17 4.45 -4.39
C LEU A 287 -11.44 3.65 -4.62
N MET A 288 -12.61 4.26 -4.42
CA MET A 288 -13.92 3.66 -4.70
C MET A 288 -14.82 4.66 -5.43
N TYR A 289 -15.73 4.19 -6.28
CA TYR A 289 -16.75 5.05 -6.84
C TYR A 289 -17.70 5.57 -5.76
N LYS A 290 -18.08 6.86 -5.85
CA LYS A 290 -19.14 7.45 -5.02
C LYS A 290 -20.50 6.82 -5.35
N LYS A 291 -20.77 6.54 -6.63
CA LYS A 291 -21.97 5.82 -7.09
C LYS A 291 -21.60 4.38 -7.44
N GLN A 292 -22.21 3.44 -6.73
CA GLN A 292 -21.92 2.02 -6.84
C GLN A 292 -23.01 1.29 -7.66
N ASP A 293 -22.59 0.62 -8.74
CA ASP A 293 -23.48 -0.18 -9.57
C ASP A 293 -23.81 -1.54 -8.91
N LYS A 294 -22.97 -1.99 -7.94
CA LYS A 294 -23.09 -3.25 -7.18
C LYS A 294 -23.05 -2.98 -5.68
N PRO A 295 -24.14 -2.51 -5.05
CA PRO A 295 -24.14 -2.08 -3.66
C PRO A 295 -23.72 -3.18 -2.66
N ASP A 296 -24.07 -4.46 -2.91
CA ASP A 296 -23.68 -5.56 -2.03
C ASP A 296 -22.17 -5.82 -2.04
N VAL A 297 -21.53 -5.71 -3.21
CA VAL A 297 -20.06 -5.84 -3.34
C VAL A 297 -19.37 -4.65 -2.66
N ALA A 298 -19.89 -3.45 -2.88
CA ALA A 298 -19.34 -2.24 -2.22
C ALA A 298 -19.49 -2.31 -0.70
N LYS A 299 -20.62 -2.81 -0.18
CA LYS A 299 -20.81 -3.04 1.25
C LYS A 299 -19.81 -4.07 1.79
N ALA A 300 -19.58 -5.18 1.07
CA ALA A 300 -18.60 -6.18 1.46
C ALA A 300 -17.18 -5.59 1.46
N ALA A 301 -16.84 -4.75 0.48
CA ALA A 301 -15.55 -4.04 0.44
C ALA A 301 -15.38 -3.10 1.63
N LEU A 302 -16.37 -2.28 1.95
CA LEU A 302 -16.34 -1.39 3.11
C LEU A 302 -16.24 -2.16 4.42
N SER A 303 -16.95 -3.30 4.55
CA SER A 303 -16.84 -4.17 5.73
C SER A 303 -15.44 -4.80 5.88
N PHE A 304 -14.79 -5.13 4.77
CA PHE A 304 -13.39 -5.56 4.77
C PHE A 304 -12.44 -4.43 5.21
N PHE A 305 -12.64 -3.21 4.74
CA PHE A 305 -11.82 -2.06 5.14
C PHE A 305 -12.04 -1.67 6.60
N ASP A 306 -13.27 -1.71 7.08
CA ASP A 306 -13.60 -1.53 8.50
C ASP A 306 -12.88 -2.57 9.38
N TYR A 307 -12.95 -3.85 9.00
CA TYR A 307 -12.19 -4.91 9.68
C TYR A 307 -10.68 -4.62 9.69
N ALA A 308 -10.11 -4.23 8.55
CA ALA A 308 -8.69 -3.92 8.43
C ALA A 308 -8.26 -2.74 9.32
N LEU A 309 -9.08 -1.67 9.37
CA LEU A 309 -8.84 -0.47 10.17
C LEU A 309 -9.04 -0.67 11.67
N THR A 310 -9.85 -1.66 12.08
CA THR A 310 -10.20 -1.89 13.50
C THR A 310 -9.54 -3.16 14.06
N GLN A 311 -9.92 -4.33 13.58
CA GLN A 311 -9.44 -5.63 14.07
C GLN A 311 -8.12 -6.07 13.43
N GLY A 312 -7.78 -5.54 12.25
CA GLY A 312 -6.58 -5.87 11.49
C GLY A 312 -5.30 -5.19 11.97
N GLN A 313 -5.38 -4.24 12.92
CA GLN A 313 -4.24 -3.45 13.40
C GLN A 313 -3.06 -4.28 13.95
N PRO A 314 -3.28 -5.37 14.75
CA PRO A 314 -2.15 -6.19 15.21
C PRO A 314 -1.36 -6.83 14.06
N ALA A 315 -2.03 -7.24 12.98
CA ALA A 315 -1.35 -7.78 11.81
C ALA A 315 -0.50 -6.72 11.08
N ALA A 316 -0.95 -5.47 11.05
CA ALA A 316 -0.18 -4.37 10.50
C ALA A 316 1.10 -4.12 11.31
N LEU A 317 0.99 -4.03 12.63
CA LEU A 317 2.14 -3.87 13.53
C LEU A 317 3.16 -5.02 13.39
N ASN A 318 2.69 -6.25 13.25
CA ASN A 318 3.56 -7.42 13.08
C ASN A 318 4.36 -7.44 11.76
N LEU A 319 3.95 -6.62 10.79
CA LEU A 319 4.64 -6.42 9.51
C LEU A 319 5.29 -5.03 9.42
N ASP A 320 5.49 -4.36 10.56
CA ASP A 320 6.10 -3.03 10.67
C ASP A 320 5.35 -1.90 9.93
N TYR A 321 4.07 -2.09 9.61
CA TYR A 321 3.18 -1.00 9.22
C TYR A 321 2.63 -0.27 10.44
N VAL A 322 2.28 1.00 10.27
CA VAL A 322 1.63 1.83 11.29
C VAL A 322 0.13 1.88 11.03
N PRO A 323 -0.69 1.36 11.95
CA PRO A 323 -2.14 1.56 11.92
C PRO A 323 -2.51 3.03 12.01
N LEU A 324 -3.65 3.39 11.42
CA LEU A 324 -4.16 4.75 11.52
C LEU A 324 -4.71 5.03 12.93
N PRO A 325 -4.57 6.27 13.45
CA PRO A 325 -5.15 6.64 14.74
C PRO A 325 -6.67 6.46 14.76
N THR A 326 -7.24 6.02 15.89
CA THR A 326 -8.69 5.77 16.05
C THR A 326 -9.54 6.98 15.66
N ALA A 327 -9.08 8.20 15.96
CA ALA A 327 -9.79 9.41 15.58
C ALA A 327 -9.89 9.57 14.06
N LEU A 328 -8.81 9.23 13.33
CA LEU A 328 -8.79 9.25 11.87
C LEU A 328 -9.66 8.13 11.28
N VAL A 329 -9.64 6.94 11.87
CA VAL A 329 -10.51 5.82 11.44
C VAL A 329 -11.97 6.23 11.47
N LYS A 330 -12.44 6.88 12.55
CA LYS A 330 -13.81 7.41 12.64
C LYS A 330 -14.14 8.46 11.57
N GLN A 331 -13.19 9.31 11.19
CA GLN A 331 -13.38 10.28 10.11
C GLN A 331 -13.46 9.59 8.74
N ILE A 332 -12.67 8.54 8.53
CA ILE A 332 -12.70 7.72 7.31
C ILE A 332 -14.07 7.05 7.18
N GLU A 333 -14.55 6.35 8.23
CA GLU A 333 -15.86 5.68 8.25
C GLU A 333 -17.00 6.68 7.99
N ALA A 334 -16.97 7.87 8.61
CA ALA A 334 -17.93 8.93 8.36
C ALA A 334 -17.91 9.42 6.91
N SER A 335 -16.72 9.45 6.28
CA SER A 335 -16.55 9.86 4.88
C SER A 335 -17.18 8.87 3.89
N TRP A 336 -17.40 7.61 4.28
CA TRP A 336 -18.01 6.59 3.42
C TRP A 336 -19.50 6.85 3.15
N SER A 337 -20.14 7.78 3.87
CA SER A 337 -21.50 8.22 3.60
C SER A 337 -21.73 8.74 2.18
N VAL A 338 -20.70 9.18 1.46
CA VAL A 338 -20.76 9.58 0.05
C VAL A 338 -20.84 8.40 -0.92
N ILE A 339 -20.57 7.16 -0.44
CA ILE A 339 -20.64 5.94 -1.24
C ILE A 339 -22.06 5.42 -1.19
N ALA A 340 -22.77 5.55 -2.29
CA ALA A 340 -24.20 5.29 -2.38
C ALA A 340 -24.54 4.30 -3.50
N GLY A 341 -25.66 3.61 -3.32
CA GLY A 341 -26.25 2.73 -4.31
C GLY A 341 -26.87 3.49 -5.50
N PRO A 342 -27.47 2.77 -6.45
CA PRO A 342 -28.11 3.38 -7.62
C PRO A 342 -29.28 4.32 -7.28
N ASP A 343 -29.94 4.07 -6.15
CA ASP A 343 -31.05 4.86 -5.60
C ASP A 343 -30.61 6.10 -4.81
N GLY A 344 -29.29 6.30 -4.64
CA GLY A 344 -28.71 7.38 -3.86
C GLY A 344 -28.63 7.11 -2.35
N SER A 345 -29.08 5.94 -1.87
CA SER A 345 -28.98 5.58 -0.46
C SER A 345 -27.53 5.24 -0.07
N PRO A 346 -27.01 5.79 1.03
CA PRO A 346 -25.68 5.42 1.53
C PRO A 346 -25.57 3.91 1.79
N ILE A 347 -24.47 3.29 1.35
CA ILE A 347 -24.20 1.86 1.52
C ILE A 347 -23.68 1.59 2.93
N TRP A 348 -22.92 2.52 3.50
CA TRP A 348 -22.40 2.47 4.87
C TRP A 348 -23.20 3.40 5.77
N LYS A 349 -23.62 2.89 6.92
CA LYS A 349 -24.46 3.62 7.90
C LYS A 349 -23.81 3.62 9.27
#